data_14e197508432e96dd48ceb78e6c5eac9
#
_entry.id   14e197508432e96dd48ceb78e6c5eac9
#
_cell.length_a   1.000
_cell.length_b   1.000
_cell.length_c   1.000
_cell.angle_alpha   90.00
_cell.angle_beta   90.00
_cell.angle_gamma   90.00
#
_symmetry.space_group_name_H-M   'P 1'
#
loop_
_entity.id
_entity.type
_entity.pdbx_description
1 polymer ?
#
loop_
_entity_poly.entity_id
_entity_poly.type
_entity_poly.pdbx_seq_one_letter_code
_entity_poly.pdbx_strand_id
1 'polypeptide(L)'
;VSSFSERPSILDNPRADRVKKVAALAGRSARSKQEKILVEGPQAVRELVRHRSSFVEDVYYTALAAQTHPDVIEDARGACRWVHEVTDEVCEVLSRDSQGICAVARSGAIQSQLPEIHAGGCVVVLAQGRDPGNAGTIMRTADAMGARAIIAAKGSADA
;
A
#
# COMPACT_ATOMS: atom_id res chain seq x y z
N VAL A 1 -8.16 -36.24 17.08
CA VAL A 1 -6.88 -35.53 16.95
C VAL A 1 -7.20 -34.06 16.81
N SER A 2 -6.99 -33.32 17.89
CA SER A 2 -7.38 -31.92 18.07
C SER A 2 -6.38 -31.05 17.28
N SER A 3 -6.80 -30.45 16.19
CA SER A 3 -6.02 -29.38 15.59
C SER A 3 -6.27 -28.12 16.40
N PHE A 4 -5.33 -27.76 17.25
CA PHE A 4 -5.27 -26.43 17.83
C PHE A 4 -5.01 -25.45 16.67
N SER A 5 -6.07 -24.78 16.23
CA SER A 5 -5.94 -23.57 15.43
C SER A 5 -5.36 -22.50 16.37
N GLU A 6 -4.04 -22.35 16.38
CA GLU A 6 -3.41 -21.20 17.01
C GLU A 6 -3.99 -19.96 16.34
N ARG A 7 -4.74 -19.17 17.12
CA ARG A 7 -5.12 -17.82 16.67
C ARG A 7 -3.82 -17.07 16.39
N PRO A 8 -3.64 -16.48 15.21
CA PRO A 8 -2.44 -15.70 14.93
C PRO A 8 -2.28 -14.66 16.05
N SER A 9 -1.12 -14.65 16.70
CA SER A 9 -0.83 -13.75 17.80
C SER A 9 -0.93 -12.30 17.29
N ILE A 10 -1.73 -11.50 17.99
CA ILE A 10 -1.83 -10.07 17.71
C ILE A 10 -0.46 -9.43 17.92
N LEU A 11 -0.01 -8.61 16.99
CA LEU A 11 1.22 -7.84 17.16
C LEU A 11 0.91 -6.62 18.06
N ASP A 12 1.40 -6.68 19.28
CA ASP A 12 1.11 -5.71 20.34
C ASP A 12 2.32 -4.86 20.77
N ASN A 13 3.51 -5.18 20.27
CA ASN A 13 4.73 -4.48 20.67
C ASN A 13 5.15 -3.41 19.63
N PRO A 14 4.89 -2.10 19.89
CA PRO A 14 5.25 -1.02 18.96
C PRO A 14 6.76 -0.82 18.83
N ARG A 15 7.56 -1.38 19.75
CA ARG A 15 9.03 -1.29 19.71
C ARG A 15 9.69 -2.50 19.06
N ALA A 16 8.94 -3.46 18.58
CA ALA A 16 9.49 -4.63 17.88
C ALA A 16 10.28 -4.19 16.64
N ASP A 17 11.37 -4.87 16.35
CA ASP A 17 12.24 -4.54 15.21
C ASP A 17 11.50 -4.60 13.87
N ARG A 18 10.54 -5.51 13.74
CA ARG A 18 9.66 -5.60 12.57
C ARG A 18 8.85 -4.32 12.39
N VAL A 19 8.21 -3.82 13.45
CA VAL A 19 7.41 -2.60 13.42
C VAL A 19 8.28 -1.39 13.05
N LYS A 20 9.47 -1.26 13.65
CA LYS A 20 10.42 -0.19 13.33
C LYS A 20 10.88 -0.24 11.87
N LYS A 21 11.17 -1.43 11.34
CA LYS A 21 11.58 -1.60 9.93
C LYS A 21 10.47 -1.19 8.96
N VAL A 22 9.23 -1.52 9.26
CA VAL A 22 8.08 -1.13 8.44
C VAL A 22 7.82 0.38 8.55
N ALA A 23 7.80 0.93 9.76
CA ALA A 23 7.63 2.37 9.99
C ALA A 23 8.70 3.22 9.28
N ALA A 24 9.94 2.70 9.17
CA ALA A 24 11.00 3.39 8.44
C ALA A 24 10.71 3.56 6.94
N LEU A 25 9.77 2.78 6.36
CA LEU A 25 9.37 2.92 4.96
C LEU A 25 8.63 4.23 4.66
N ALA A 26 8.20 4.99 5.67
CA ALA A 26 7.77 6.38 5.48
C ALA A 26 8.89 7.23 4.85
N GLY A 27 10.17 6.89 5.09
CA GLY A 27 11.33 7.59 4.56
C GLY A 27 11.82 7.02 3.21
N ARG A 28 12.11 7.89 2.24
CA ARG A 28 12.58 7.52 0.91
C ARG A 28 13.85 6.64 0.92
N SER A 29 14.81 6.94 1.81
CA SER A 29 16.06 6.19 1.92
C SER A 29 15.81 4.72 2.30
N ALA A 30 14.88 4.48 3.24
CA ALA A 30 14.53 3.13 3.65
C ALA A 30 13.79 2.37 2.53
N ARG A 31 12.87 3.04 1.82
CA ARG A 31 12.18 2.45 0.65
C ARG A 31 13.17 2.01 -0.42
N SER A 32 14.09 2.89 -0.79
CA SER A 32 15.11 2.59 -1.80
C SER A 32 16.04 1.45 -1.36
N LYS A 33 16.48 1.44 -0.07
CA LYS A 33 17.37 0.41 0.45
C LYS A 33 16.70 -0.96 0.57
N GLN A 34 15.42 -0.98 0.95
CA GLN A 34 14.67 -2.21 1.17
C GLN A 34 13.95 -2.68 -0.09
N GLU A 35 13.89 -1.86 -1.13
CA GLU A 35 13.08 -2.09 -2.35
C GLU A 35 11.61 -2.37 -2.02
N LYS A 36 11.08 -1.67 -1.00
CA LYS A 36 9.72 -1.83 -0.49
C LYS A 36 9.03 -0.49 -0.36
N ILE A 37 7.71 -0.55 -0.42
CA ILE A 37 6.82 0.59 -0.21
C ILE A 37 5.83 0.27 0.90
N LEU A 38 5.38 1.30 1.60
CA LEU A 38 4.25 1.24 2.52
C LEU A 38 3.02 1.82 1.81
N VAL A 39 1.96 1.03 1.74
CA VAL A 39 0.67 1.43 1.16
C VAL A 39 -0.32 1.58 2.31
N GLU A 40 -0.95 2.74 2.40
CA GLU A 40 -1.71 3.17 3.56
C GLU A 40 -3.19 3.39 3.20
N GLY A 41 -4.05 2.93 4.09
CA GLY A 41 -5.49 3.11 4.00
C GLY A 41 -6.23 2.01 3.25
N PRO A 42 -7.52 1.80 3.60
CA PRO A 42 -8.31 0.66 3.12
C PRO A 42 -8.49 0.65 1.60
N GLN A 43 -8.66 1.82 0.99
CA GLN A 43 -8.86 1.92 -0.45
C GLN A 43 -7.60 1.52 -1.23
N ALA A 44 -6.44 2.06 -0.87
CA ALA A 44 -5.19 1.77 -1.56
C ALA A 44 -4.77 0.31 -1.35
N VAL A 45 -4.94 -0.23 -0.15
CA VAL A 45 -4.65 -1.63 0.15
C VAL A 45 -5.60 -2.56 -0.61
N ARG A 46 -6.89 -2.22 -0.74
CA ARG A 46 -7.86 -2.98 -1.55
C ARG A 46 -7.40 -3.11 -3.00
N GLU A 47 -7.05 -1.99 -3.63
CA GLU A 47 -6.57 -1.97 -5.02
C GLU A 47 -5.26 -2.77 -5.18
N LEU A 48 -4.32 -2.59 -4.25
CA LEU A 48 -3.06 -3.33 -4.26
C LEU A 48 -3.30 -4.85 -4.16
N VAL A 49 -4.14 -5.29 -3.23
CA VAL A 49 -4.44 -6.72 -3.02
C VAL A 49 -5.15 -7.32 -4.23
N ARG A 50 -6.12 -6.61 -4.81
CA ARG A 50 -6.90 -7.11 -5.96
C ARG A 50 -6.09 -7.19 -7.25
N HIS A 51 -5.19 -6.24 -7.47
CA HIS A 51 -4.51 -6.11 -8.75
C HIS A 51 -3.02 -6.48 -8.72
N ARG A 52 -2.38 -6.48 -7.55
CA ARG A 52 -0.94 -6.67 -7.38
C ARG A 52 -0.58 -7.54 -6.17
N SER A 53 -1.43 -8.48 -5.77
CA SER A 53 -1.23 -9.33 -4.58
C SER A 53 0.12 -10.05 -4.57
N SER A 54 0.65 -10.44 -5.71
CA SER A 54 1.95 -11.10 -5.82
C SER A 54 3.14 -10.25 -5.35
N PHE A 55 2.96 -8.93 -5.25
CA PHE A 55 3.96 -8.01 -4.70
C PHE A 55 3.78 -7.73 -3.21
N VAL A 56 2.62 -8.06 -2.64
CA VAL A 56 2.32 -7.83 -1.23
C VAL A 56 3.10 -8.81 -0.37
N GLU A 57 3.84 -8.29 0.60
CA GLU A 57 4.56 -9.11 1.57
C GLU A 57 3.77 -9.28 2.86
N ASP A 58 3.28 -8.17 3.41
CA ASP A 58 2.55 -8.14 4.67
C ASP A 58 1.36 -7.18 4.59
N VAL A 59 0.26 -7.55 5.23
CA VAL A 59 -0.86 -6.65 5.50
C VAL A 59 -1.05 -6.57 7.01
N TYR A 60 -1.21 -5.36 7.53
CA TYR A 60 -1.45 -5.07 8.93
C TYR A 60 -2.80 -4.38 9.08
N TYR A 61 -3.60 -4.81 10.06
CA TYR A 61 -4.93 -4.27 10.27
C TYR A 61 -5.30 -4.26 11.77
N THR A 62 -6.10 -3.29 12.19
CA THR A 62 -6.67 -3.24 13.54
C THR A 62 -8.00 -3.98 13.61
N ALA A 63 -8.42 -4.37 14.82
CA ALA A 63 -9.71 -5.01 15.04
C ALA A 63 -10.89 -4.15 14.53
N LEU A 64 -10.82 -2.83 14.72
CA LEU A 64 -11.82 -1.89 14.21
C LEU A 64 -11.85 -1.88 12.68
N ALA A 65 -10.70 -1.85 12.06
CA ALA A 65 -10.60 -1.86 10.59
C ALA A 65 -11.13 -3.17 9.98
N ALA A 66 -10.96 -4.30 10.66
CA ALA A 66 -11.55 -5.57 10.23
C ALA A 66 -13.08 -5.55 10.28
N GLN A 67 -13.68 -4.80 11.20
CA GLN A 67 -15.13 -4.63 11.28
C GLN A 67 -15.69 -3.65 10.24
N THR A 68 -14.94 -2.59 9.94
CA THR A 68 -15.38 -1.53 9.00
C THR A 68 -15.07 -1.85 7.54
N HIS A 69 -14.04 -2.66 7.29
CA HIS A 69 -13.58 -3.06 5.95
C HIS A 69 -13.34 -4.57 5.86
N PRO A 70 -14.34 -5.41 6.16
CA PRO A 70 -14.18 -6.86 6.19
C PRO A 70 -13.77 -7.43 4.82
N ASP A 71 -14.24 -6.83 3.74
CA ASP A 71 -13.91 -7.19 2.36
C ASP A 71 -12.41 -7.10 2.07
N VAL A 72 -11.74 -6.04 2.56
CA VAL A 72 -10.29 -5.84 2.36
C VAL A 72 -9.49 -6.92 3.09
N ILE A 73 -9.90 -7.26 4.31
CA ILE A 73 -9.21 -8.27 5.11
C ILE A 73 -9.43 -9.67 4.54
N GLU A 74 -10.62 -9.95 4.04
CA GLU A 74 -10.95 -11.24 3.40
C GLU A 74 -10.18 -11.40 2.09
N ASP A 75 -10.17 -10.39 1.22
CA ASP A 75 -9.37 -10.36 0.00
C ASP A 75 -7.87 -10.57 0.31
N ALA A 76 -7.35 -9.89 1.34
CA ALA A 76 -5.95 -10.01 1.76
C ALA A 76 -5.62 -11.42 2.25
N ARG A 77 -6.48 -12.03 3.08
CA ARG A 77 -6.29 -13.41 3.56
C ARG A 77 -6.34 -14.44 2.44
N GLY A 78 -7.13 -14.19 1.41
CA GLY A 78 -7.23 -15.07 0.24
C GLY A 78 -6.04 -14.95 -0.72
N ALA A 79 -5.38 -13.78 -0.78
CA ALA A 79 -4.40 -13.48 -1.81
C ALA A 79 -2.97 -13.25 -1.28
N CYS A 80 -2.78 -12.93 0.01
CA CYS A 80 -1.51 -12.57 0.59
C CYS A 80 -1.04 -13.62 1.59
N ARG A 81 0.28 -13.82 1.65
CA ARG A 81 0.88 -14.82 2.55
C ARG A 81 0.79 -14.44 4.03
N TRP A 82 0.93 -13.16 4.33
CA TRP A 82 1.02 -12.68 5.71
C TRP A 82 0.02 -11.56 5.95
N VAL A 83 -0.94 -11.82 6.82
CA VAL A 83 -1.99 -10.86 7.21
C VAL A 83 -2.07 -10.87 8.73
N HIS A 84 -1.73 -9.73 9.34
CA HIS A 84 -1.51 -9.62 10.78
C HIS A 84 -2.50 -8.66 11.42
N GLU A 85 -3.14 -9.13 12.47
CA GLU A 85 -3.86 -8.24 13.37
C GLU A 85 -2.85 -7.52 14.28
N VAL A 86 -3.03 -6.21 14.45
CA VAL A 86 -2.17 -5.36 15.27
C VAL A 86 -3.02 -4.54 16.23
N THR A 87 -2.43 -4.11 17.33
CA THR A 87 -3.05 -3.12 18.22
C THR A 87 -3.08 -1.74 17.56
N ASP A 88 -4.00 -0.87 18.02
CA ASP A 88 -4.05 0.52 17.53
C ASP A 88 -2.73 1.24 17.73
N GLU A 89 -2.03 0.97 18.85
CA GLU A 89 -0.73 1.54 19.17
C GLU A 89 0.36 1.11 18.16
N VAL A 90 0.36 -0.14 17.76
CA VAL A 90 1.26 -0.63 16.70
C VAL A 90 0.90 -0.01 15.35
N CYS A 91 -0.39 0.06 15.03
CA CYS A 91 -0.86 0.66 13.78
C CYS A 91 -0.46 2.14 13.66
N GLU A 92 -0.58 2.91 14.73
CA GLU A 92 -0.17 4.31 14.80
C GLU A 92 1.35 4.48 14.53
N VAL A 93 2.17 3.56 15.02
CA VAL A 93 3.62 3.55 14.75
C VAL A 93 3.92 3.15 13.31
N LEU A 94 3.18 2.21 12.75
CA LEU A 94 3.35 1.78 11.36
C LEU A 94 2.99 2.91 10.38
N SER A 95 1.84 3.53 10.60
CA SER A 95 1.32 4.59 9.75
C SER A 95 0.17 5.34 10.44
N ARG A 96 0.32 6.64 10.59
CA ARG A 96 -0.72 7.52 11.16
C ARG A 96 -1.90 7.70 10.21
N ASP A 97 -1.66 7.64 8.92
CA ASP A 97 -2.67 7.89 7.88
C ASP A 97 -3.36 6.61 7.38
N SER A 98 -3.04 5.47 8.00
CA SER A 98 -3.49 4.14 7.56
C SER A 98 -4.99 3.88 7.73
N GLN A 99 -5.69 4.66 8.53
CA GLN A 99 -7.09 4.38 8.90
C GLN A 99 -7.28 2.93 9.41
N GLY A 100 -6.25 2.40 10.10
CA GLY A 100 -6.26 1.05 10.66
C GLY A 100 -5.86 -0.07 9.69
N ILE A 101 -5.50 0.22 8.44
CA ILE A 101 -5.02 -0.77 7.46
C ILE A 101 -3.81 -0.23 6.71
N CYS A 102 -2.72 -0.99 6.68
CA CYS A 102 -1.59 -0.72 5.80
C CYS A 102 -0.98 -2.02 5.27
N ALA A 103 -0.24 -1.93 4.18
CA ALA A 103 0.43 -3.06 3.56
C ALA A 103 1.87 -2.71 3.18
N VAL A 104 2.74 -3.70 3.28
CA VAL A 104 4.10 -3.63 2.75
C VAL A 104 4.14 -4.40 1.43
N ALA A 105 4.59 -3.74 0.39
CA ALA A 105 4.77 -4.35 -0.92
C ALA A 105 6.17 -4.10 -1.46
N ARG A 106 6.63 -4.98 -2.35
CA ARG A 106 7.88 -4.75 -3.11
C ARG A 106 7.67 -3.58 -4.07
N SER A 107 8.68 -2.75 -4.25
CA SER A 107 8.61 -1.56 -5.13
C SER A 107 8.28 -1.88 -6.59
N GLY A 108 8.51 -3.13 -7.03
CA GLY A 108 8.05 -3.62 -8.33
C GLY A 108 6.52 -3.67 -8.53
N ALA A 109 5.73 -3.44 -7.47
CA ALA A 109 4.28 -3.22 -7.59
C ALA A 109 3.97 -1.94 -8.39
N ILE A 110 4.87 -0.96 -8.35
CA ILE A 110 4.80 0.27 -9.13
C ILE A 110 5.46 0.00 -10.48
N GLN A 111 4.75 0.27 -11.56
CA GLN A 111 5.28 0.14 -12.89
C GLN A 111 6.30 1.25 -13.17
N SER A 112 7.57 0.89 -13.38
CA SER A 112 8.66 1.84 -13.64
C SER A 112 8.97 2.03 -15.13
N GLN A 113 8.39 1.20 -16.00
CA GLN A 113 8.59 1.29 -17.46
C GLN A 113 7.42 2.03 -18.10
N LEU A 114 7.73 2.84 -19.09
CA LEU A 114 6.71 3.49 -19.90
C LEU A 114 5.87 2.42 -20.61
N PRO A 115 4.53 2.48 -20.51
CA PRO A 115 3.69 1.60 -21.29
C PRO A 115 3.81 1.91 -22.80
N GLU A 116 3.56 0.93 -23.65
CA GLU A 116 3.41 1.21 -25.07
C GLU A 116 2.21 2.15 -25.29
N ILE A 117 2.49 3.34 -25.77
CA ILE A 117 1.48 4.35 -26.05
C ILE A 117 1.14 4.28 -27.54
N HIS A 118 0.04 3.59 -27.86
CA HIS A 118 -0.46 3.57 -29.23
C HIS A 118 -1.11 4.91 -29.60
N ALA A 119 -1.08 5.27 -30.87
CA ALA A 119 -1.65 6.52 -31.38
C ALA A 119 -3.15 6.68 -31.00
N GLY A 120 -3.53 7.86 -30.57
CA GLY A 120 -4.90 8.21 -30.22
C GLY A 120 -5.21 8.02 -28.73
N GLY A 121 -4.95 9.02 -27.93
CA GLY A 121 -5.29 9.05 -26.50
C GLY A 121 -4.55 10.17 -25.76
N CYS A 122 -5.10 10.58 -24.64
CA CYS A 122 -4.47 11.57 -23.76
C CYS A 122 -3.45 10.87 -22.85
N VAL A 123 -2.28 11.47 -22.71
CA VAL A 123 -1.27 11.09 -21.71
C VAL A 123 -1.05 12.27 -20.78
N VAL A 124 -1.14 12.04 -19.49
CA VAL A 124 -0.91 13.07 -18.48
C VAL A 124 0.50 12.93 -17.93
N VAL A 125 1.28 14.01 -17.94
CA VAL A 125 2.63 14.03 -17.40
C VAL A 125 2.67 14.92 -16.16
N LEU A 126 3.02 14.35 -15.02
CA LEU A 126 3.29 15.06 -13.78
C LEU A 126 4.77 15.46 -13.77
N ALA A 127 5.08 16.68 -14.16
CA ALA A 127 6.47 17.12 -14.32
C ALA A 127 7.17 17.42 -12.98
N GLN A 128 6.47 17.95 -11.98
CA GLN A 128 6.98 18.30 -10.65
C GLN A 128 5.88 18.30 -9.57
N GLY A 129 4.94 17.40 -9.64
CA GLY A 129 3.86 17.27 -8.66
C GLY A 129 4.41 16.78 -7.31
N ARG A 130 4.82 17.69 -6.43
CA ARG A 130 5.45 17.35 -5.15
C ARG A 130 4.45 16.97 -4.05
N ASP A 131 3.21 17.39 -4.18
CA ASP A 131 2.14 17.09 -3.25
C ASP A 131 1.43 15.78 -3.62
N PRO A 132 1.46 14.74 -2.75
CA PRO A 132 0.84 13.45 -3.04
C PRO A 132 -0.69 13.54 -3.21
N GLY A 133 -1.35 14.43 -2.46
CA GLY A 133 -2.80 14.63 -2.54
C GLY A 133 -3.22 15.18 -3.90
N ASN A 134 -2.49 16.18 -4.41
CA ASN A 134 -2.70 16.74 -5.73
C ASN A 134 -2.38 15.72 -6.82
N ALA A 135 -1.28 14.97 -6.69
CA ALA A 135 -0.95 13.91 -7.63
C ALA A 135 -2.07 12.86 -7.70
N GLY A 136 -2.56 12.38 -6.57
CA GLY A 136 -3.68 11.44 -6.52
C GLY A 136 -4.97 12.00 -7.13
N THR A 137 -5.26 13.28 -6.93
CA THR A 137 -6.43 13.94 -7.54
C THR A 137 -6.30 14.01 -9.07
N ILE A 138 -5.13 14.38 -9.56
CA ILE A 138 -4.84 14.40 -11.01
C ILE A 138 -4.96 13.01 -11.62
N MET A 139 -4.41 11.99 -10.93
CA MET A 139 -4.50 10.59 -11.38
C MET A 139 -5.95 10.12 -11.51
N ARG A 140 -6.78 10.35 -10.49
CA ARG A 140 -8.20 9.99 -10.53
C ARG A 140 -8.96 10.73 -11.62
N THR A 141 -8.67 12.02 -11.83
CA THR A 141 -9.30 12.81 -12.89
C THR A 141 -8.88 12.33 -14.26
N ALA A 142 -7.59 12.04 -14.45
CA ALA A 142 -7.05 11.53 -15.71
C ALA A 142 -7.67 10.18 -16.08
N ASP A 143 -7.80 9.28 -15.11
CA ASP A 143 -8.46 7.99 -15.29
C ASP A 143 -9.93 8.16 -15.69
N ALA A 144 -10.68 8.98 -14.96
CA ALA A 144 -12.09 9.29 -15.26
C ALA A 144 -12.28 9.93 -16.66
N MET A 145 -11.29 10.68 -17.15
CA MET A 145 -11.29 11.28 -18.49
C MET A 145 -10.76 10.34 -19.58
N GLY A 146 -10.44 9.11 -19.24
CA GLY A 146 -9.96 8.10 -20.19
C GLY A 146 -8.52 8.30 -20.64
N ALA A 147 -7.68 8.91 -19.82
CA ALA A 147 -6.25 9.01 -20.13
C ALA A 147 -5.63 7.60 -20.24
N ARG A 148 -4.80 7.41 -21.26
CA ARG A 148 -4.16 6.12 -21.52
C ARG A 148 -2.98 5.82 -20.62
N ALA A 149 -2.32 6.85 -20.15
CA ALA A 149 -1.20 6.74 -19.25
C ALA A 149 -1.04 8.00 -18.41
N ILE A 150 -0.46 7.82 -17.23
CA ILE A 150 -0.02 8.89 -16.36
C ILE A 150 1.46 8.65 -16.09
N ILE A 151 2.28 9.64 -16.40
CA ILE A 151 3.73 9.56 -16.26
C ILE A 151 4.14 10.51 -15.13
N ALA A 152 4.65 9.98 -14.03
CA ALA A 152 5.27 10.79 -12.99
C ALA A 152 6.76 10.96 -13.31
N ALA A 153 7.14 12.19 -13.69
CA ALA A 153 8.54 12.50 -13.97
C ALA A 153 9.36 12.59 -12.69
N LYS A 154 10.68 12.41 -12.82
CA LYS A 154 11.63 12.53 -11.71
C LYS A 154 11.47 13.88 -10.99
N GLY A 155 11.28 13.83 -9.67
CA GLY A 155 11.04 15.03 -8.85
C GLY A 155 9.56 15.30 -8.54
N SER A 156 8.66 14.50 -9.09
CA SER A 156 7.26 14.42 -8.63
C SER A 156 7.19 13.74 -7.26
N ALA A 157 6.00 13.81 -6.63
CA ALA A 157 5.73 13.05 -5.43
C ALA A 157 6.11 11.59 -5.66
N ASP A 158 6.72 11.00 -4.67
CA ASP A 158 7.10 9.59 -4.68
C ASP A 158 5.79 8.79 -4.61
N ALA A 159 5.27 8.46 -5.78
CA ALA A 159 4.04 7.70 -5.92
C ALA A 159 4.36 6.22 -5.85
#